data_a61a9bebb0b082dd070ead87db11568b
#
_entry.id   a61a9bebb0b082dd070ead87db11568b
#
_cell.length_a   1.000
_cell.length_b   1.000
_cell.length_c   1.000
_cell.angle_alpha   90.00
_cell.angle_beta   90.00
_cell.angle_gamma   90.00
#
_symmetry.space_group_name_H-M   'P 1'
#
loop_
_entity.id
_entity.type
_entity.pdbx_description
1 polymer ?
#
loop_
_entity_poly.entity_id
_entity_poly.type
_entity_poly.pdbx_seq_one_letter_code
_entity_poly.pdbx_strand_id
1 'polypeptide(L)'
;MTLRDIRQEEFANLYINSNRKNILNLCPRFGKIRTSIKIFEKIKPRTILIAYPDKKIEESWKDDFKELNFDSSIVTFVSHISLKKHTDKNYDIIIIDEIHLLSEAQIEICKEIFKNNNQILGLTGTLSKWTEKTLNKELDLFVIAEYSIEKAIEEGVIVDYEIRVIKVPLDNKLPQTFRNKVRSEKKQFDALSYVIDKLEKEEKNTMFLRLNRMRVIQNSIAKLNKTKELLKEFKEERVLVFCGVTKIADRLEIPSFHSKSSEKDLFHQFAIGKGNHMAVVKL
;
A
#
# COMPACT_ATOMS: atom_id res chain seq x y z
N MET A 1 0.84 29.49 2.31
CA MET A 1 1.27 28.50 1.30
C MET A 1 2.38 27.68 1.93
N THR A 2 2.17 26.40 2.13
CA THR A 2 3.17 25.50 2.72
C THR A 2 4.20 25.08 1.66
N LEU A 3 5.36 24.58 2.06
CA LEU A 3 6.35 24.04 1.11
C LEU A 3 5.76 22.90 0.28
N ARG A 4 4.90 22.07 0.89
CA ARG A 4 4.14 21.04 0.18
C ARG A 4 3.29 21.62 -0.94
N ASP A 5 2.57 22.72 -0.69
CA ASP A 5 1.73 23.38 -1.71
C ASP A 5 2.57 23.90 -2.87
N ILE A 6 3.76 24.45 -2.57
CA ILE A 6 4.71 24.94 -3.58
C ILE A 6 5.19 23.78 -4.46
N ARG A 7 5.61 22.66 -3.86
CA ARG A 7 6.05 21.48 -4.60
C ARG A 7 4.95 20.86 -5.45
N GLN A 8 3.72 20.80 -4.92
CA GLN A 8 2.56 20.33 -5.70
C GLN A 8 2.30 21.22 -6.92
N GLU A 9 2.47 22.52 -6.78
CA GLU A 9 2.33 23.48 -7.88
C GLU A 9 3.46 23.32 -8.92
N GLU A 10 4.70 23.13 -8.47
CA GLU A 10 5.83 22.85 -9.35
C GLU A 10 5.60 21.59 -10.20
N PHE A 11 5.15 20.49 -9.57
CA PHE A 11 4.91 19.23 -10.29
C PHE A 11 3.72 19.31 -11.23
N ALA A 12 2.68 20.07 -10.86
CA ALA A 12 1.58 20.35 -11.78
C ALA A 12 2.08 21.13 -13.02
N ASN A 13 2.92 22.15 -12.83
CA ASN A 13 3.50 22.92 -13.93
C ASN A 13 4.44 22.08 -14.80
N LEU A 14 5.25 21.18 -14.21
CA LEU A 14 6.07 20.24 -14.97
C LEU A 14 5.23 19.38 -15.91
N TYR A 15 4.11 18.83 -15.41
CA TYR A 15 3.20 18.05 -16.24
C TYR A 15 2.58 18.89 -17.37
N ILE A 16 2.10 20.10 -17.07
CA ILE A 16 1.48 20.99 -18.07
C ILE A 16 2.45 21.35 -19.19
N ASN A 17 3.73 21.58 -18.85
CA ASN A 17 4.76 22.00 -19.79
C ASN A 17 5.45 20.82 -20.53
N SER A 18 5.05 19.58 -20.21
CA SER A 18 5.57 18.37 -20.86
C SER A 18 4.71 17.95 -22.06
N ASN A 19 5.03 16.80 -22.66
CA ASN A 19 4.19 16.13 -23.67
C ASN A 19 2.85 15.60 -23.10
N ARG A 20 2.64 15.71 -21.78
CA ARG A 20 1.46 15.26 -21.03
C ARG A 20 1.20 13.75 -21.06
N LYS A 21 2.25 12.96 -21.31
CA LYS A 21 2.28 11.50 -21.18
C LYS A 21 3.39 11.11 -20.21
N ASN A 22 3.11 11.24 -18.91
CA ASN A 22 4.17 11.21 -17.92
C ASN A 22 3.75 10.54 -16.61
N ILE A 23 4.75 10.24 -15.80
CA ILE A 23 4.61 9.69 -14.45
C ILE A 23 5.15 10.70 -13.43
N LEU A 24 4.39 10.91 -12.35
CA LEU A 24 4.84 11.56 -11.14
C LEU A 24 5.10 10.50 -10.08
N ASN A 25 6.37 10.31 -9.71
CA ASN A 25 6.81 9.41 -8.64
C ASN A 25 6.93 10.20 -7.33
N LEU A 26 5.83 10.30 -6.59
CA LEU A 26 5.71 11.13 -5.40
C LEU A 26 5.50 10.26 -4.17
N CYS A 27 6.29 10.45 -3.13
CA CYS A 27 6.25 9.66 -1.91
C CYS A 27 4.83 9.60 -1.29
N PRO A 28 4.51 8.56 -0.51
CA PRO A 28 3.25 8.47 0.20
C PRO A 28 2.99 9.72 1.06
N ARG A 29 1.73 10.12 1.20
CA ARG A 29 1.27 11.29 1.95
C ARG A 29 1.75 12.66 1.42
N PHE A 30 2.44 12.69 0.29
CA PHE A 30 2.77 13.97 -0.34
C PHE A 30 1.53 14.75 -0.82
N GLY A 31 0.46 14.05 -1.19
CA GLY A 31 -0.77 14.63 -1.73
C GLY A 31 -0.86 14.51 -3.25
N LYS A 32 -0.65 13.30 -3.79
CA LYS A 32 -0.77 12.99 -5.23
C LYS A 32 -2.11 13.47 -5.81
N ILE A 33 -3.21 13.24 -5.09
CA ILE A 33 -4.56 13.67 -5.49
C ILE A 33 -4.63 15.20 -5.60
N ARG A 34 -4.13 15.93 -4.60
CA ARG A 34 -4.11 17.39 -4.61
C ARG A 34 -3.25 17.95 -5.76
N THR A 35 -2.13 17.31 -6.06
CA THR A 35 -1.31 17.65 -7.24
C THR A 35 -2.11 17.48 -8.53
N SER A 36 -2.88 16.39 -8.65
CA SER A 36 -3.74 16.14 -9.81
C SER A 36 -4.86 17.17 -9.93
N ILE A 37 -5.47 17.59 -8.82
CA ILE A 37 -6.49 18.65 -8.84
C ILE A 37 -5.91 19.97 -9.35
N LYS A 38 -4.68 20.34 -8.94
CA LYS A 38 -3.99 21.52 -9.48
C LYS A 38 -3.74 21.41 -11.00
N ILE A 39 -3.48 20.20 -11.50
CA ILE A 39 -3.39 19.94 -12.94
C ILE A 39 -4.75 20.14 -13.60
N PHE A 40 -5.84 19.62 -13.02
CA PHE A 40 -7.19 19.77 -13.56
C PHE A 40 -7.64 21.24 -13.60
N GLU A 41 -7.34 22.03 -12.57
CA GLU A 41 -7.63 23.47 -12.53
C GLU A 41 -6.97 24.25 -13.69
N LYS A 42 -5.78 23.80 -14.12
CA LYS A 42 -5.04 24.43 -15.23
C LYS A 42 -5.49 23.93 -16.61
N ILE A 43 -5.74 22.62 -16.75
CA ILE A 43 -6.17 22.02 -18.03
C ILE A 43 -7.65 22.28 -18.31
N LYS A 44 -8.48 22.36 -17.26
CA LYS A 44 -9.95 22.48 -17.32
C LYS A 44 -10.58 21.39 -18.18
N PRO A 45 -10.32 20.10 -17.86
CA PRO A 45 -10.85 18.99 -18.64
C PRO A 45 -12.38 18.91 -18.50
N ARG A 46 -13.07 18.42 -19.53
CA ARG A 46 -14.50 18.14 -19.51
C ARG A 46 -14.80 16.71 -19.08
N THR A 47 -13.83 15.82 -19.30
CA THR A 47 -13.95 14.39 -18.99
C THR A 47 -12.63 13.88 -18.42
N ILE A 48 -12.70 13.20 -17.29
CA ILE A 48 -11.56 12.62 -16.59
C ILE A 48 -11.81 11.12 -16.37
N LEU A 49 -10.85 10.27 -16.70
CA LEU A 49 -10.83 8.88 -16.26
C LEU A 49 -9.81 8.74 -15.14
N ILE A 50 -10.22 8.19 -13.99
CA ILE A 50 -9.32 7.84 -12.90
C ILE A 50 -9.37 6.32 -12.70
N ALA A 51 -8.27 5.66 -13.04
CA ALA A 51 -8.09 4.23 -12.82
C ALA A 51 -7.34 3.98 -11.49
N TYR A 52 -7.84 3.07 -10.68
CA TYR A 52 -7.33 2.79 -9.34
C TYR A 52 -7.26 1.27 -9.06
N PRO A 53 -6.35 0.80 -8.17
CA PRO A 53 -6.21 -0.62 -7.86
C PRO A 53 -7.30 -1.17 -6.94
N ASP A 54 -7.80 -0.39 -5.97
CA ASP A 54 -8.81 -0.81 -5.00
C ASP A 54 -9.76 0.32 -4.56
N LYS A 55 -10.91 -0.05 -3.97
CA LYS A 55 -11.96 0.89 -3.56
C LYS A 55 -11.52 1.94 -2.54
N LYS A 56 -10.55 1.65 -1.68
CA LYS A 56 -10.10 2.62 -0.67
C LYS A 56 -9.42 3.82 -1.32
N ILE A 57 -8.72 3.59 -2.43
CA ILE A 57 -8.12 4.67 -3.21
C ILE A 57 -9.21 5.50 -3.89
N GLU A 58 -10.26 4.89 -4.44
CA GLU A 58 -11.42 5.62 -4.95
C GLU A 58 -12.06 6.51 -3.88
N GLU A 59 -12.26 5.97 -2.68
CA GLU A 59 -12.81 6.72 -1.53
C GLU A 59 -11.91 7.92 -1.18
N SER A 60 -10.59 7.73 -1.13
CA SER A 60 -9.65 8.83 -0.88
C SER A 60 -9.74 9.95 -1.94
N TRP A 61 -9.91 9.61 -3.21
CA TRP A 61 -10.14 10.59 -4.27
C TRP A 61 -11.42 11.38 -4.06
N LYS A 62 -12.53 10.69 -3.70
CA LYS A 62 -13.82 11.32 -3.44
C LYS A 62 -13.78 12.24 -2.22
N ASP A 63 -13.07 11.85 -1.18
CA ASP A 63 -12.90 12.65 0.04
C ASP A 63 -12.09 13.92 -0.24
N ASP A 64 -10.96 13.83 -0.96
CA ASP A 64 -10.17 14.99 -1.37
C ASP A 64 -10.96 15.92 -2.32
N PHE A 65 -11.74 15.38 -3.27
CA PHE A 65 -12.60 16.20 -4.12
C PHE A 65 -13.64 16.96 -3.33
N LYS A 66 -14.26 16.31 -2.34
CA LYS A 66 -15.23 16.97 -1.46
C LYS A 66 -14.57 18.05 -0.60
N GLU A 67 -13.40 17.76 -0.02
CA GLU A 67 -12.65 18.72 0.81
C GLU A 67 -12.25 19.96 0.02
N LEU A 68 -11.84 19.79 -1.24
CA LEU A 68 -11.38 20.88 -2.11
C LEU A 68 -12.49 21.47 -2.99
N ASN A 69 -13.75 21.06 -2.79
CA ASN A 69 -14.90 21.50 -3.59
C ASN A 69 -14.71 21.31 -5.12
N PHE A 70 -14.03 20.22 -5.52
CA PHE A 70 -13.84 19.89 -6.92
C PHE A 70 -15.11 19.21 -7.48
N ASP A 71 -15.57 19.65 -8.65
CA ASP A 71 -16.71 19.04 -9.34
C ASP A 71 -16.37 17.65 -9.88
N SER A 72 -16.80 16.63 -9.17
CA SER A 72 -16.56 15.22 -9.54
C SER A 72 -17.53 14.69 -10.61
N SER A 73 -18.49 15.47 -11.09
CA SER A 73 -19.46 15.03 -12.12
C SER A 73 -18.80 14.71 -13.46
N ILE A 74 -17.65 15.31 -13.73
CA ILE A 74 -16.83 15.11 -14.94
C ILE A 74 -15.90 13.90 -14.82
N VAL A 75 -15.87 13.20 -13.67
CA VAL A 75 -14.92 12.12 -13.36
C VAL A 75 -15.58 10.75 -13.49
N THR A 76 -14.96 9.89 -14.25
CA THR A 76 -15.28 8.46 -14.32
C THR A 76 -14.25 7.67 -13.51
N PHE A 77 -14.68 7.00 -12.46
CA PHE A 77 -13.85 6.11 -11.67
C PHE A 77 -13.91 4.68 -12.21
N VAL A 78 -12.74 4.04 -12.34
CA VAL A 78 -12.65 2.65 -12.83
C VAL A 78 -11.56 1.88 -12.09
N SER A 79 -11.85 0.65 -11.67
CA SER A 79 -10.79 -0.22 -11.15
C SER A 79 -9.85 -0.69 -12.27
N HIS A 80 -8.56 -0.93 -11.98
CA HIS A 80 -7.60 -1.47 -12.95
C HIS A 80 -8.12 -2.73 -13.66
N ILE A 81 -8.89 -3.58 -12.95
CA ILE A 81 -9.47 -4.80 -13.51
C ILE A 81 -10.52 -4.48 -14.58
N SER A 82 -11.19 -3.34 -14.48
CA SER A 82 -12.30 -2.95 -15.37
C SER A 82 -11.89 -2.02 -16.51
N LEU A 83 -10.61 -1.68 -16.65
CA LEU A 83 -10.06 -0.77 -17.69
C LEU A 83 -10.49 -1.15 -19.10
N LYS A 84 -10.63 -2.45 -19.40
CA LYS A 84 -11.06 -2.94 -20.73
C LYS A 84 -12.39 -2.33 -21.22
N LYS A 85 -13.26 -1.89 -20.32
CA LYS A 85 -14.56 -1.26 -20.65
C LYS A 85 -14.42 0.17 -21.20
N HIS A 86 -13.18 0.68 -21.29
CA HIS A 86 -12.87 2.06 -21.66
C HIS A 86 -11.92 2.17 -22.86
N THR A 87 -11.65 1.07 -23.57
CA THR A 87 -10.72 1.02 -24.72
C THR A 87 -11.22 1.83 -25.92
N ASP A 88 -12.52 1.97 -26.08
CA ASP A 88 -13.19 2.70 -27.15
C ASP A 88 -13.68 4.10 -26.78
N LYS A 89 -13.29 4.58 -25.58
CA LYS A 89 -13.71 5.88 -25.05
C LYS A 89 -12.57 6.89 -25.07
N ASN A 90 -12.95 8.17 -25.26
CA ASN A 90 -12.05 9.29 -25.21
C ASN A 90 -12.26 10.10 -23.95
N TYR A 91 -11.17 10.53 -23.34
CA TYR A 91 -11.12 11.39 -22.16
C TYR A 91 -10.15 12.53 -22.40
N ASP A 92 -10.42 13.71 -21.83
CA ASP A 92 -9.51 14.83 -21.94
C ASP A 92 -8.22 14.56 -21.14
N ILE A 93 -8.32 13.81 -20.04
CA ILE A 93 -7.16 13.33 -19.27
C ILE A 93 -7.48 11.97 -18.63
N ILE A 94 -6.46 11.12 -18.60
CA ILE A 94 -6.49 9.81 -17.91
C ILE A 94 -5.47 9.81 -16.78
N ILE A 95 -5.93 9.48 -15.59
CA ILE A 95 -5.08 9.22 -14.42
C ILE A 95 -5.01 7.73 -14.17
N ILE A 96 -3.80 7.19 -14.05
CA ILE A 96 -3.57 5.82 -13.56
C ILE A 96 -2.91 5.91 -12.19
N ASP A 97 -3.72 5.79 -11.13
CA ASP A 97 -3.19 5.83 -9.76
C ASP A 97 -2.57 4.49 -9.39
N GLU A 98 -1.46 4.54 -8.65
CA GLU A 98 -0.58 3.40 -8.34
C GLU A 98 -0.21 2.60 -9.61
N ILE A 99 0.22 3.30 -10.65
CA ILE A 99 0.51 2.75 -11.99
C ILE A 99 1.49 1.57 -11.94
N HIS A 100 2.35 1.49 -10.91
CA HIS A 100 3.31 0.40 -10.72
C HIS A 100 2.66 -0.95 -10.42
N LEU A 101 1.35 -0.97 -10.09
CA LEU A 101 0.56 -2.18 -9.81
C LEU A 101 -0.10 -2.77 -11.06
N LEU A 102 0.04 -2.15 -12.22
CA LEU A 102 -0.51 -2.70 -13.47
C LEU A 102 0.15 -4.04 -13.79
N SER A 103 -0.67 -5.05 -14.05
CA SER A 103 -0.23 -6.33 -14.61
C SER A 103 0.08 -6.19 -16.11
N GLU A 104 0.80 -7.14 -16.71
CA GLU A 104 1.09 -7.16 -18.14
C GLU A 104 -0.20 -7.08 -18.98
N ALA A 105 -1.24 -7.81 -18.61
CA ALA A 105 -2.53 -7.75 -19.31
C ALA A 105 -3.19 -6.37 -19.22
N GLN A 106 -3.04 -5.66 -18.10
CA GLN A 106 -3.54 -4.30 -17.94
C GLN A 106 -2.71 -3.28 -18.72
N ILE A 107 -1.39 -3.48 -18.84
CA ILE A 107 -0.51 -2.67 -19.69
C ILE A 107 -0.97 -2.77 -21.14
N GLU A 108 -1.28 -3.96 -21.66
CA GLU A 108 -1.80 -4.12 -23.02
C GLU A 108 -3.14 -3.39 -23.22
N ILE A 109 -4.03 -3.43 -22.24
CA ILE A 109 -5.28 -2.66 -22.27
C ILE A 109 -4.99 -1.15 -22.28
N CYS A 110 -4.04 -0.69 -21.49
CA CYS A 110 -3.63 0.72 -21.48
C CYS A 110 -3.09 1.19 -22.83
N LYS A 111 -2.35 0.35 -23.56
CA LYS A 111 -1.89 0.68 -24.93
C LYS A 111 -3.08 1.04 -25.83
N GLU A 112 -4.15 0.25 -25.77
CA GLU A 112 -5.34 0.53 -26.59
C GLU A 112 -6.03 1.84 -26.16
N ILE A 113 -6.20 2.05 -24.86
CA ILE A 113 -6.81 3.28 -24.34
C ILE A 113 -5.98 4.51 -24.72
N PHE A 114 -4.64 4.42 -24.64
CA PHE A 114 -3.74 5.56 -24.87
C PHE A 114 -3.62 5.96 -26.35
N LYS A 115 -3.98 5.09 -27.30
CA LYS A 115 -4.02 5.44 -28.74
C LYS A 115 -4.95 6.62 -29.01
N ASN A 116 -6.06 6.69 -28.31
CA ASN A 116 -7.11 7.68 -28.53
C ASN A 116 -7.05 8.85 -27.54
N ASN A 117 -6.07 8.85 -26.62
CA ASN A 117 -6.00 9.81 -25.52
C ASN A 117 -4.58 10.41 -25.42
N ASN A 118 -4.49 11.73 -25.38
CA ASN A 118 -3.23 12.45 -25.48
C ASN A 118 -2.70 12.97 -24.14
N GLN A 119 -3.52 12.97 -23.09
CA GLN A 119 -3.12 13.42 -21.76
C GLN A 119 -3.24 12.28 -20.77
N ILE A 120 -2.09 11.78 -20.34
CA ILE A 120 -1.98 10.61 -19.47
C ILE A 120 -1.04 10.94 -18.32
N LEU A 121 -1.52 10.75 -17.12
CA LEU A 121 -0.74 10.94 -15.90
C LEU A 121 -0.73 9.65 -15.07
N GLY A 122 0.43 9.02 -14.99
CA GLY A 122 0.71 7.96 -14.04
C GLY A 122 1.07 8.54 -12.67
N LEU A 123 0.46 8.04 -11.62
CA LEU A 123 0.80 8.39 -10.24
C LEU A 123 1.35 7.17 -9.52
N THR A 124 2.40 7.36 -8.74
CA THR A 124 2.97 6.31 -7.90
C THR A 124 3.77 6.92 -6.75
N GLY A 125 4.02 6.14 -5.69
CA GLY A 125 4.94 6.52 -4.62
C GLY A 125 6.11 5.54 -4.48
N THR A 126 6.09 4.45 -5.26
CA THR A 126 7.06 3.36 -5.17
C THR A 126 7.31 2.78 -6.56
N LEU A 127 8.23 3.37 -7.31
CA LEU A 127 8.54 2.94 -8.66
C LEU A 127 9.90 2.23 -8.71
N SER A 128 9.91 0.93 -9.05
CA SER A 128 11.16 0.24 -9.28
C SER A 128 11.74 0.61 -10.66
N LYS A 129 13.07 0.61 -10.80
CA LYS A 129 13.74 0.85 -12.10
C LYS A 129 13.31 -0.13 -13.20
N TRP A 130 12.95 -1.35 -12.83
CA TRP A 130 12.43 -2.34 -13.77
C TRP A 130 11.03 -1.96 -14.26
N THR A 131 10.13 -1.60 -13.35
CA THR A 131 8.77 -1.16 -13.69
C THR A 131 8.80 0.12 -14.52
N GLU A 132 9.65 1.09 -14.17
CA GLU A 132 9.86 2.31 -14.93
C GLU A 132 10.24 2.01 -16.39
N LYS A 133 11.27 1.16 -16.61
CA LYS A 133 11.67 0.74 -17.95
C LYS A 133 10.55 0.05 -18.72
N THR A 134 9.74 -0.77 -18.04
CA THR A 134 8.60 -1.44 -18.67
C THR A 134 7.54 -0.44 -19.09
N LEU A 135 7.13 0.48 -18.21
CA LEU A 135 6.14 1.51 -18.52
C LEU A 135 6.60 2.45 -19.63
N ASN A 136 7.88 2.82 -19.63
CA ASN A 136 8.46 3.61 -20.71
C ASN A 136 8.41 2.88 -22.05
N LYS A 137 8.91 1.64 -22.09
CA LYS A 137 8.96 0.83 -23.31
C LYS A 137 7.57 0.52 -23.87
N GLU A 138 6.62 0.15 -22.99
CA GLU A 138 5.34 -0.40 -23.40
C GLU A 138 4.24 0.69 -23.56
N LEU A 139 4.33 1.80 -22.81
CA LEU A 139 3.30 2.83 -22.77
C LEU A 139 3.80 4.22 -23.17
N ASP A 140 5.10 4.37 -23.49
CA ASP A 140 5.74 5.67 -23.79
C ASP A 140 5.54 6.71 -22.68
N LEU A 141 5.59 6.24 -21.41
CA LEU A 141 5.45 7.08 -20.22
C LEU A 141 6.79 7.32 -19.55
N PHE A 142 7.11 8.58 -19.25
CA PHE A 142 8.37 9.00 -18.65
C PHE A 142 8.14 9.59 -17.26
N VAL A 143 9.07 9.31 -16.33
CA VAL A 143 9.08 9.97 -15.03
C VAL A 143 9.60 11.39 -15.21
N ILE A 144 8.76 12.39 -14.97
CA ILE A 144 9.13 13.82 -15.08
C ILE A 144 9.42 14.48 -13.75
N ALA A 145 8.97 13.86 -12.66
CA ALA A 145 9.28 14.30 -11.31
C ALA A 145 9.39 13.09 -10.38
N GLU A 146 10.41 13.14 -9.54
CA GLU A 146 10.61 12.22 -8.44
C GLU A 146 10.77 13.00 -7.14
N TYR A 147 9.95 12.64 -6.14
CA TYR A 147 10.02 13.21 -4.81
C TYR A 147 10.06 12.10 -3.78
N SER A 148 11.27 11.80 -3.33
CA SER A 148 11.52 10.68 -2.43
C SER A 148 11.07 10.96 -1.00
N ILE A 149 10.99 9.91 -0.18
CA ILE A 149 10.68 10.02 1.26
C ILE A 149 11.78 10.82 1.97
N GLU A 150 13.04 10.56 1.65
CA GLU A 150 14.21 11.23 2.24
C GLU A 150 14.12 12.75 1.99
N LYS A 151 13.90 13.14 0.74
CA LYS A 151 13.74 14.56 0.39
C LYS A 151 12.54 15.20 1.09
N ALA A 152 11.45 14.48 1.21
CA ALA A 152 10.25 14.96 1.89
C ALA A 152 10.46 15.15 3.40
N ILE A 153 11.33 14.34 4.04
CA ILE A 153 11.75 14.49 5.42
C ILE A 153 12.70 15.70 5.56
N GLU A 154 13.73 15.78 4.71
CA GLU A 154 14.69 16.90 4.70
C GLU A 154 13.97 18.25 4.54
N GLU A 155 12.96 18.31 3.70
CA GLU A 155 12.15 19.52 3.46
C GLU A 155 11.04 19.72 4.51
N GLY A 156 10.89 18.83 5.52
CA GLY A 156 9.85 18.91 6.55
C GLY A 156 8.42 18.74 6.03
N VAL A 157 8.24 18.15 4.84
CA VAL A 157 6.93 17.88 4.24
C VAL A 157 6.25 16.67 4.87
N ILE A 158 7.03 15.67 5.27
CA ILE A 158 6.59 14.53 6.08
C ILE A 158 7.46 14.41 7.33
N VAL A 159 6.89 13.82 8.38
CA VAL A 159 7.60 13.58 9.65
C VAL A 159 8.73 12.57 9.45
N ASP A 160 9.83 12.80 10.12
CA ASP A 160 10.92 11.82 10.23
C ASP A 160 10.46 10.57 10.98
N TYR A 161 11.12 9.44 10.69
CA TYR A 161 10.79 8.15 11.31
C TYR A 161 12.05 7.30 11.53
N GLU A 162 12.00 6.44 12.52
CA GLU A 162 13.03 5.45 12.80
C GLU A 162 12.49 4.03 12.59
N ILE A 163 13.26 3.19 11.91
CA ILE A 163 12.94 1.75 11.78
C ILE A 163 13.86 0.96 12.69
N ARG A 164 13.29 0.31 13.72
CA ARG A 164 14.01 -0.60 14.63
C ARG A 164 13.65 -2.05 14.31
N VAL A 165 14.63 -2.84 13.92
CA VAL A 165 14.48 -4.27 13.67
C VAL A 165 14.81 -5.05 14.93
N ILE A 166 13.80 -5.67 15.56
CA ILE A 166 13.96 -6.47 16.76
C ILE A 166 13.99 -7.96 16.38
N LYS A 167 15.13 -8.61 16.61
CA LYS A 167 15.29 -10.05 16.40
C LYS A 167 14.72 -10.81 17.58
N VAL A 168 13.68 -11.62 17.36
CA VAL A 168 13.04 -12.45 18.38
C VAL A 168 13.26 -13.92 18.03
N PRO A 169 14.06 -14.67 18.81
CA PRO A 169 14.27 -16.09 18.58
C PRO A 169 12.98 -16.87 18.84
N LEU A 170 12.77 -17.96 18.10
CA LEU A 170 11.66 -18.86 18.37
C LEU A 170 11.85 -19.54 19.72
N ASP A 171 10.76 -19.64 20.49
CA ASP A 171 10.79 -20.25 21.80
C ASP A 171 11.07 -21.77 21.70
N ASN A 172 12.00 -22.25 22.55
CA ASN A 172 12.37 -23.67 22.60
C ASN A 172 11.86 -24.37 23.87
N LYS A 173 11.29 -23.65 24.81
CA LYS A 173 10.90 -24.17 26.13
C LYS A 173 9.41 -24.41 26.24
N LEU A 174 8.58 -23.46 25.78
CA LEU A 174 7.14 -23.54 25.94
C LEU A 174 6.53 -24.54 24.94
N PRO A 175 5.85 -25.59 25.46
CA PRO A 175 5.19 -26.56 24.60
C PRO A 175 3.92 -25.95 24.00
N GLN A 176 3.71 -26.21 22.71
CA GLN A 176 2.50 -25.85 21.97
C GLN A 176 1.96 -27.08 21.25
N THR A 177 0.65 -27.13 21.10
CA THR A 177 0.00 -28.19 20.34
C THR A 177 -0.03 -27.81 18.85
N PHE A 178 0.74 -28.53 18.04
CA PHE A 178 0.70 -28.44 16.57
C PHE A 178 0.04 -29.70 16.03
N ARG A 179 -1.23 -29.57 15.61
CA ARG A 179 -2.09 -30.72 15.32
C ARG A 179 -2.15 -31.63 16.56
N ASN A 180 -1.76 -32.89 16.46
CA ASN A 180 -1.80 -33.84 17.57
C ASN A 180 -0.42 -34.02 18.26
N LYS A 181 0.53 -33.11 18.05
CA LYS A 181 1.88 -33.19 18.62
C LYS A 181 2.19 -31.96 19.47
N VAL A 182 2.72 -32.19 20.67
CA VAL A 182 3.18 -31.12 21.56
C VAL A 182 4.68 -30.90 21.32
N ARG A 183 5.05 -29.69 20.88
CA ARG A 183 6.43 -29.29 20.60
C ARG A 183 6.62 -27.81 20.89
N SER A 184 7.87 -27.38 21.11
CA SER A 184 8.19 -25.96 21.11
C SER A 184 8.15 -25.38 19.67
N GLU A 185 8.02 -24.07 19.56
CA GLU A 185 8.06 -23.37 18.25
C GLU A 185 9.32 -23.72 17.46
N LYS A 186 10.47 -23.67 18.14
CA LYS A 186 11.77 -23.99 17.54
C LYS A 186 11.78 -25.41 16.99
N LYS A 187 11.38 -26.41 17.80
CA LYS A 187 11.34 -27.81 17.37
C LYS A 187 10.37 -28.03 16.20
N GLN A 188 9.23 -27.33 16.19
CA GLN A 188 8.27 -27.43 15.10
C GLN A 188 8.84 -26.82 13.81
N PHE A 189 9.48 -25.65 13.91
CA PHE A 189 10.12 -24.99 12.78
C PHE A 189 11.24 -25.86 12.18
N ASP A 190 12.13 -26.41 13.03
CA ASP A 190 13.24 -27.25 12.61
C ASP A 190 12.76 -28.54 11.94
N ALA A 191 11.72 -29.18 12.50
CA ALA A 191 11.13 -30.39 11.91
C ALA A 191 10.54 -30.12 10.52
N LEU A 192 9.84 -28.99 10.33
CA LEU A 192 9.31 -28.60 9.02
C LEU A 192 10.43 -28.27 8.04
N SER A 193 11.48 -27.57 8.49
CA SER A 193 12.63 -27.22 7.67
C SER A 193 13.34 -28.50 7.17
N TYR A 194 13.59 -29.44 8.05
CA TYR A 194 14.21 -30.73 7.69
C TYR A 194 13.40 -31.48 6.61
N VAL A 195 12.07 -31.55 6.77
CA VAL A 195 11.22 -32.24 5.79
C VAL A 195 11.19 -31.49 4.46
N ILE A 196 11.16 -30.16 4.47
CA ILE A 196 11.21 -29.32 3.27
C ILE A 196 12.51 -29.62 2.52
N ASP A 197 13.67 -29.52 3.20
CA ASP A 197 14.99 -29.71 2.59
C ASP A 197 15.13 -31.11 1.99
N LYS A 198 14.57 -32.15 2.65
CA LYS A 198 14.55 -33.52 2.14
C LYS A 198 13.73 -33.65 0.86
N LEU A 199 12.51 -33.11 0.86
CA LEU A 199 11.59 -33.22 -0.29
C LEU A 199 12.03 -32.37 -1.48
N GLU A 200 12.71 -31.24 -1.25
CA GLU A 200 13.28 -30.42 -2.32
C GLU A 200 14.43 -31.14 -3.05
N LYS A 201 15.23 -31.90 -2.33
CA LYS A 201 16.26 -32.77 -2.95
C LYS A 201 15.65 -33.89 -3.81
N GLU A 202 14.40 -34.26 -3.52
CA GLU A 202 13.61 -35.23 -4.29
C GLU A 202 12.72 -34.55 -5.36
N GLU A 203 12.94 -33.26 -5.62
CA GLU A 203 12.14 -32.42 -6.57
C GLU A 203 10.62 -32.43 -6.32
N LYS A 204 10.20 -32.69 -5.07
CA LYS A 204 8.80 -32.73 -4.67
C LYS A 204 8.27 -31.37 -4.27
N ASN A 205 6.97 -31.13 -4.50
CA ASN A 205 6.32 -29.88 -4.13
C ASN A 205 6.27 -29.69 -2.60
N THR A 206 6.88 -28.63 -2.11
CA THR A 206 6.98 -28.27 -0.67
C THR A 206 6.13 -27.07 -0.27
N MET A 207 5.35 -26.50 -1.19
CA MET A 207 4.61 -25.24 -0.96
C MET A 207 3.77 -25.27 0.32
N PHE A 208 3.01 -26.33 0.56
CA PHE A 208 2.17 -26.46 1.75
C PHE A 208 2.99 -26.53 3.05
N LEU A 209 4.14 -27.19 3.03
CA LEU A 209 5.04 -27.28 4.19
C LEU A 209 5.72 -25.93 4.46
N ARG A 210 6.12 -25.21 3.43
CA ARG A 210 6.65 -23.83 3.55
C ARG A 210 5.61 -22.89 4.16
N LEU A 211 4.34 -22.95 3.73
CA LEU A 211 3.26 -22.20 4.33
C LEU A 211 3.06 -22.57 5.82
N ASN A 212 3.13 -23.84 6.17
CA ASN A 212 3.02 -24.25 7.57
C ASN A 212 4.20 -23.75 8.41
N ARG A 213 5.44 -23.79 7.86
CA ARG A 213 6.62 -23.23 8.52
C ARG A 213 6.49 -21.72 8.74
N MET A 214 6.01 -20.99 7.75
CA MET A 214 5.73 -19.56 7.86
C MET A 214 4.69 -19.27 8.96
N ARG A 215 3.64 -20.08 9.07
CA ARG A 215 2.63 -19.95 10.14
C ARG A 215 3.21 -20.13 11.55
N VAL A 216 4.22 -20.98 11.73
CA VAL A 216 4.92 -21.10 13.03
C VAL A 216 5.54 -19.76 13.41
N ILE A 217 6.20 -19.07 12.45
CA ILE A 217 6.81 -17.75 12.67
C ILE A 217 5.75 -16.69 12.91
N GLN A 218 4.66 -16.69 12.14
CA GLN A 218 3.59 -15.69 12.26
C GLN A 218 2.84 -15.79 13.58
N ASN A 219 2.65 -17.00 14.09
CA ASN A 219 1.90 -17.27 15.33
C ASN A 219 2.82 -17.41 16.56
N SER A 220 4.07 -16.99 16.48
CA SER A 220 5.05 -17.16 17.54
C SER A 220 4.62 -16.50 18.85
N ILE A 221 4.65 -17.28 19.94
CA ILE A 221 4.44 -16.79 21.31
C ILE A 221 5.59 -15.87 21.74
N ALA A 222 6.81 -16.17 21.31
CA ALA A 222 7.95 -15.32 21.60
C ALA A 222 7.76 -13.90 21.03
N LYS A 223 7.25 -13.78 19.80
CA LYS A 223 6.88 -12.48 19.21
C LYS A 223 5.74 -11.81 19.98
N LEU A 224 4.70 -12.56 20.32
CA LEU A 224 3.59 -12.03 21.09
C LEU A 224 4.06 -11.46 22.44
N ASN A 225 4.90 -12.18 23.16
CA ASN A 225 5.44 -11.73 24.44
C ASN A 225 6.30 -10.48 24.27
N LYS A 226 7.16 -10.45 23.24
CA LYS A 226 7.96 -9.25 22.94
C LYS A 226 7.09 -8.04 22.57
N THR A 227 6.02 -8.25 21.83
CA THR A 227 5.06 -7.18 21.54
C THR A 227 4.39 -6.68 22.81
N LYS A 228 3.98 -7.56 23.75
CA LYS A 228 3.43 -7.15 25.04
C LYS A 228 4.43 -6.34 25.89
N GLU A 229 5.72 -6.69 25.86
CA GLU A 229 6.78 -5.90 26.50
C GLU A 229 6.87 -4.49 25.90
N LEU A 230 6.92 -4.39 24.57
CA LEU A 230 6.96 -3.10 23.87
C LEU A 230 5.70 -2.25 24.16
N LEU A 231 4.52 -2.85 24.21
CA LEU A 231 3.30 -2.13 24.57
C LEU A 231 3.35 -1.56 26.00
N LYS A 232 4.04 -2.23 26.93
CA LYS A 232 4.27 -1.70 28.28
C LYS A 232 5.32 -0.57 28.29
N GLU A 233 6.36 -0.68 27.47
CA GLU A 233 7.39 0.34 27.31
C GLU A 233 6.79 1.64 26.74
N PHE A 234 5.93 1.51 25.70
CA PHE A 234 5.28 2.63 25.01
C PHE A 234 3.83 2.88 25.50
N LYS A 235 3.54 2.65 26.77
CA LYS A 235 2.15 2.73 27.30
C LYS A 235 1.50 4.11 27.14
N GLU A 236 2.28 5.19 27.16
CA GLU A 236 1.80 6.56 27.02
C GLU A 236 1.76 7.02 25.56
N GLU A 237 2.34 6.23 24.65
CA GLU A 237 2.41 6.57 23.23
C GLU A 237 1.28 5.91 22.43
N ARG A 238 1.02 6.45 21.25
CA ARG A 238 0.06 5.87 20.33
C ARG A 238 0.72 4.77 19.51
N VAL A 239 0.33 3.53 19.77
CA VAL A 239 0.92 2.34 19.16
C VAL A 239 -0.12 1.59 18.31
N LEU A 240 0.17 1.40 17.03
CA LEU A 240 -0.59 0.55 16.13
C LEU A 240 0.18 -0.74 15.85
N VAL A 241 -0.41 -1.89 16.20
CA VAL A 241 0.21 -3.21 16.03
C VAL A 241 -0.42 -3.95 14.84
N PHE A 242 0.34 -4.20 13.79
CA PHE A 242 -0.11 -5.01 12.66
C PHE A 242 0.09 -6.50 12.94
N CYS A 243 -1.00 -7.25 13.00
CA CYS A 243 -1.00 -8.69 13.26
C CYS A 243 -1.30 -9.49 11.99
N GLY A 244 -0.62 -10.63 11.82
CA GLY A 244 -0.86 -11.51 10.67
C GLY A 244 -2.16 -12.33 10.76
N VAL A 245 -2.70 -12.53 11.98
CA VAL A 245 -3.92 -13.31 12.24
C VAL A 245 -4.71 -12.74 13.42
N THR A 246 -6.04 -12.89 13.38
CA THR A 246 -6.95 -12.39 14.42
C THR A 246 -6.62 -12.94 15.81
N LYS A 247 -6.33 -14.26 15.90
CA LYS A 247 -5.98 -14.92 17.16
C LYS A 247 -4.79 -14.27 17.89
N ILE A 248 -3.82 -13.71 17.18
CA ILE A 248 -2.69 -13.00 17.79
C ILE A 248 -3.13 -11.60 18.24
N ALA A 249 -3.93 -10.89 17.44
CA ALA A 249 -4.48 -9.60 17.81
C ALA A 249 -5.29 -9.68 19.12
N ASP A 250 -6.18 -10.67 19.22
CA ASP A 250 -7.02 -10.88 20.42
C ASP A 250 -6.20 -11.21 21.69
N ARG A 251 -5.06 -11.90 21.52
CA ARG A 251 -4.16 -12.24 22.64
C ARG A 251 -3.28 -11.08 23.12
N LEU A 252 -3.25 -9.96 22.42
CA LEU A 252 -2.53 -8.76 22.88
C LEU A 252 -3.25 -8.05 24.02
N GLU A 253 -4.55 -8.35 24.24
CA GLU A 253 -5.36 -7.74 25.31
C GLU A 253 -5.48 -6.21 25.18
N ILE A 254 -5.44 -5.71 23.95
CA ILE A 254 -5.72 -4.32 23.57
C ILE A 254 -6.85 -4.30 22.53
N PRO A 255 -7.55 -3.17 22.33
CA PRO A 255 -8.56 -3.07 21.28
C PRO A 255 -8.06 -3.62 19.95
N SER A 256 -8.82 -4.51 19.32
CA SER A 256 -8.43 -5.14 18.05
C SER A 256 -9.45 -4.86 16.96
N PHE A 257 -8.97 -4.50 15.77
CA PHE A 257 -9.78 -4.25 14.58
C PHE A 257 -9.49 -5.27 13.48
N HIS A 258 -10.50 -6.04 13.13
CA HIS A 258 -10.42 -7.06 12.07
C HIS A 258 -11.84 -7.40 11.56
N SER A 259 -11.95 -8.20 10.51
CA SER A 259 -13.24 -8.54 9.86
C SER A 259 -14.31 -9.15 10.80
N LYS A 260 -13.91 -9.65 11.97
CA LYS A 260 -14.80 -10.22 13.00
C LYS A 260 -15.03 -9.30 14.20
N SER A 261 -14.45 -8.11 14.20
CA SER A 261 -14.65 -7.14 15.31
C SER A 261 -16.09 -6.67 15.32
N SER A 262 -16.67 -6.62 16.51
CA SER A 262 -18.04 -6.13 16.74
C SER A 262 -18.16 -4.61 16.56
N GLU A 263 -17.10 -3.89 16.86
CA GLU A 263 -17.05 -2.43 16.82
C GLU A 263 -16.32 -1.96 15.55
N LYS A 264 -17.09 -1.60 14.54
CA LYS A 264 -16.52 -1.11 13.25
C LYS A 264 -15.87 0.26 13.36
N ASP A 265 -16.21 1.03 14.37
CA ASP A 265 -15.73 2.41 14.58
C ASP A 265 -14.39 2.50 15.32
N LEU A 266 -13.88 1.41 15.91
CA LEU A 266 -12.65 1.42 16.70
C LEU A 266 -11.46 2.03 15.95
N PHE A 267 -11.30 1.69 14.68
CA PHE A 267 -10.20 2.21 13.88
C PHE A 267 -10.32 3.73 13.69
N HIS A 268 -11.53 4.21 13.42
CA HIS A 268 -11.79 5.63 13.28
C HIS A 268 -11.55 6.36 14.62
N GLN A 269 -12.02 5.82 15.73
CA GLN A 269 -11.78 6.40 17.06
C GLN A 269 -10.29 6.48 17.38
N PHE A 270 -9.53 5.41 17.10
CA PHE A 270 -8.08 5.44 17.25
C PHE A 270 -7.45 6.49 16.31
N ALA A 271 -7.88 6.60 15.05
CA ALA A 271 -7.36 7.57 14.10
C ALA A 271 -7.53 9.03 14.57
N ILE A 272 -8.65 9.35 15.23
CA ILE A 272 -8.92 10.69 15.81
C ILE A 272 -8.36 10.90 17.22
N GLY A 273 -7.48 10.00 17.70
CA GLY A 273 -6.75 10.17 18.95
C GLY A 273 -7.43 9.58 20.21
N LYS A 274 -8.46 8.75 20.06
CA LYS A 274 -9.08 8.05 21.19
C LYS A 274 -8.38 6.71 21.43
N GLY A 275 -7.75 6.58 22.60
CA GLY A 275 -6.98 5.41 22.99
C GLY A 275 -5.54 5.40 22.47
N ASN A 276 -4.65 4.74 23.22
CA ASN A 276 -3.22 4.71 22.94
C ASN A 276 -2.77 3.48 22.14
N HIS A 277 -3.42 2.34 22.31
CA HIS A 277 -2.99 1.10 21.67
C HIS A 277 -4.12 0.46 20.87
N MET A 278 -3.79 -0.06 19.70
CA MET A 278 -4.71 -0.83 18.85
C MET A 278 -3.97 -1.92 18.10
N ALA A 279 -4.56 -3.12 18.03
CA ALA A 279 -4.13 -4.18 17.12
C ALA A 279 -4.99 -4.20 15.85
N VAL A 280 -4.36 -4.36 14.71
CA VAL A 280 -5.04 -4.43 13.40
C VAL A 280 -4.61 -5.71 12.70
N VAL A 281 -5.57 -6.47 12.17
CA VAL A 281 -5.30 -7.58 11.26
C VAL A 281 -5.65 -7.11 9.85
N LYS A 282 -4.85 -7.53 8.87
CA LYS A 282 -5.02 -7.13 7.46
C LYS A 282 -6.50 -7.08 7.08
N LEU A 283 -6.91 -5.88 6.71
CA LEU A 283 -8.27 -5.56 6.26
C LEU A 283 -8.49 -6.10 4.85
#